data_82c28bfc4213f75850373a187214a8ca
#
_entry.id   82c28bfc4213f75850373a187214a8ca
#
_cell.length_a   1.000
_cell.length_b   1.000
_cell.length_c   1.000
_cell.angle_alpha   90.00
_cell.angle_beta   90.00
_cell.angle_gamma   90.00
#
_symmetry.space_group_name_H-M   'P 1'
#
loop_
_entity.id
_entity.type
_entity.pdbx_description
1 polymer ?
#
loop_
_entity_poly.entity_id
_entity_poly.type
_entity_poly.pdbx_seq_one_letter_code
_entity_poly.pdbx_strand_id
1 'polypeptide(L)'
;MRKVLSIACLTFQEAVRAKFFGLLLAMSLVLVLLAGFFQNFDFGGAGIKFIVDFGFAAVVLLGGLLTLVMTAQGVYNEFENRTAAAILSKPVYRWQYLLGKAIGVQALLLVFCAATGCILAGLLGWEEHLQAMENTGAKLATPVRQSEVFLFMGIQWLKFSVITTLTLAVTCLSQSSLYAMFVSFLAVLACQLQYLAAELYEGVESKAGLAVAWFLKTAVPNFQAYNLGDQLVISTTGLPEGILADLLAYSTVWYFVFLGLAVMFFSGREV
;
A
#
# COMPACT_ATOMS: atom_id res chain seq x y z
N MET A 1 8.21 25.15 -0.59
CA MET A 1 8.53 23.92 0.16
C MET A 1 8.04 23.96 1.61
N ARG A 2 8.30 24.99 2.40
CA ARG A 2 7.84 25.09 3.82
C ARG A 2 6.33 24.86 3.98
N LYS A 3 5.47 25.40 3.08
CA LYS A 3 4.01 25.26 3.17
C LYS A 3 3.54 23.81 2.98
N VAL A 4 4.11 23.08 2.02
CA VAL A 4 3.80 21.65 1.76
C VAL A 4 4.18 20.80 2.98
N LEU A 5 5.37 21.06 3.55
CA LEU A 5 5.86 20.34 4.73
C LEU A 5 4.99 20.61 5.97
N SER A 6 4.51 21.86 6.16
CA SER A 6 3.61 22.18 7.28
C SER A 6 2.27 21.46 7.14
N ILE A 7 1.70 21.37 5.93
CA ILE A 7 0.46 20.63 5.67
C ILE A 7 0.69 19.13 5.88
N ALA A 8 1.81 18.58 5.38
CA ALA A 8 2.16 17.17 5.56
C ALA A 8 2.30 16.80 7.05
N CYS A 9 2.98 17.65 7.83
CA CYS A 9 3.14 17.43 9.27
C CYS A 9 1.79 17.47 10.01
N LEU A 10 0.91 18.43 9.66
CA LEU A 10 -0.44 18.51 10.22
C LEU A 10 -1.25 17.25 9.89
N THR A 11 -1.26 16.86 8.62
CA THR A 11 -1.96 15.64 8.17
C THR A 11 -1.44 14.39 8.88
N PHE A 12 -0.14 14.26 9.03
CA PHE A 12 0.47 13.15 9.75
C PHE A 12 0.04 13.12 11.22
N GLN A 13 0.08 14.28 11.92
CA GLN A 13 -0.34 14.36 13.32
C GLN A 13 -1.82 14.03 13.52
N GLU A 14 -2.69 14.51 12.64
CA GLU A 14 -4.12 14.19 12.65
C GLU A 14 -4.35 12.68 12.40
N ALA A 15 -3.65 12.12 11.42
CA ALA A 15 -3.78 10.71 11.05
C ALA A 15 -3.28 9.77 12.15
N VAL A 16 -2.16 10.08 12.81
CA VAL A 16 -1.65 9.28 13.95
C VAL A 16 -2.62 9.30 15.14
N ARG A 17 -3.30 10.43 15.38
CA ARG A 17 -4.29 10.57 16.45
C ARG A 17 -5.65 9.94 16.10
N ALA A 18 -5.87 9.58 14.86
CA ALA A 18 -7.10 8.95 14.44
C ALA A 18 -7.24 7.55 15.09
N LYS A 19 -8.35 7.29 15.77
CA LYS A 19 -8.62 6.00 16.41
C LYS A 19 -8.55 4.82 15.43
N PHE A 20 -8.90 5.09 14.18
CA PHE A 20 -8.90 4.09 13.11
C PHE A 20 -7.47 3.63 12.76
N PHE A 21 -6.49 4.52 12.77
CA PHE A 21 -5.08 4.17 12.58
C PHE A 21 -4.60 3.21 13.67
N GLY A 22 -4.84 3.57 14.95
CA GLY A 22 -4.46 2.72 16.08
C GLY A 22 -5.12 1.34 16.04
N LEU A 23 -6.40 1.28 15.64
CA LEU A 23 -7.15 0.03 15.51
C LEU A 23 -6.56 -0.87 14.41
N LEU A 24 -6.33 -0.34 13.21
CA LEU A 24 -5.78 -1.13 12.09
C LEU A 24 -4.33 -1.54 12.33
N LEU A 25 -3.53 -0.66 12.96
CA LEU A 25 -2.18 -1.01 13.35
C LEU A 25 -2.19 -2.15 14.37
N ALA A 26 -2.98 -2.04 15.46
CA ALA A 26 -3.11 -3.08 16.47
C ALA A 26 -3.61 -4.40 15.85
N MET A 27 -4.61 -4.35 14.98
CA MET A 27 -5.12 -5.52 14.28
C MET A 27 -4.05 -6.18 13.40
N SER A 28 -3.24 -5.38 12.69
CA SER A 28 -2.13 -5.90 11.89
C SER A 28 -1.08 -6.60 12.75
N LEU A 29 -0.70 -5.98 13.89
CA LEU A 29 0.25 -6.56 14.82
C LEU A 29 -0.27 -7.86 15.42
N VAL A 30 -1.55 -7.91 15.82
CA VAL A 30 -2.19 -9.12 16.34
C VAL A 30 -2.20 -10.23 15.29
N LEU A 31 -2.53 -9.93 14.03
CA LEU A 31 -2.53 -10.93 12.96
C LEU A 31 -1.12 -11.49 12.70
N VAL A 32 -0.09 -10.64 12.71
CA VAL A 32 1.30 -11.09 12.56
C VAL A 32 1.71 -12.00 13.73
N LEU A 33 1.35 -11.65 14.96
CA LEU A 33 1.65 -12.48 16.14
C LEU A 33 0.87 -13.81 16.12
N LEU A 34 -0.38 -13.80 15.66
CA LEU A 34 -1.19 -15.01 15.48
C LEU A 34 -0.58 -15.95 14.44
N ALA A 35 0.08 -15.43 13.39
CA ALA A 35 0.78 -16.26 12.42
C ALA A 35 1.83 -17.17 13.08
N GLY A 36 2.59 -16.62 14.05
CA GLY A 36 3.55 -17.40 14.84
C GLY A 36 2.89 -18.47 15.71
N PHE A 37 1.68 -18.20 16.22
CA PHE A 37 0.94 -19.21 16.99
C PHE A 37 0.44 -20.36 16.10
N PHE A 38 -0.05 -20.06 14.90
CA PHE A 38 -0.62 -21.03 13.96
C PHE A 38 0.45 -21.95 13.34
N GLN A 39 1.72 -21.57 13.29
CA GLN A 39 2.77 -22.46 12.78
C GLN A 39 2.90 -23.78 13.57
N ASN A 40 2.50 -23.79 14.87
CA ASN A 40 2.51 -24.99 15.71
C ASN A 40 1.48 -26.04 15.27
N PHE A 41 0.53 -25.68 14.41
CA PHE A 41 -0.30 -26.64 13.70
C PHE A 41 0.50 -27.18 12.52
N ASP A 42 0.86 -28.45 12.58
CA ASP A 42 1.75 -29.15 11.63
C ASP A 42 1.31 -28.98 10.16
N PHE A 43 1.85 -27.99 9.48
CA PHE A 43 1.65 -27.74 8.04
C PHE A 43 2.74 -28.43 7.19
N GLY A 44 3.23 -29.61 7.61
CA GLY A 44 4.20 -30.36 6.83
C GLY A 44 5.58 -29.72 6.69
N GLY A 45 6.05 -29.02 7.73
CA GLY A 45 7.40 -28.43 7.77
C GLY A 45 7.52 -27.03 7.11
N ALA A 46 6.41 -26.42 6.65
CA ALA A 46 6.41 -25.09 6.01
C ALA A 46 6.04 -23.94 6.98
N GLY A 47 6.25 -24.10 8.29
CA GLY A 47 5.81 -23.15 9.33
C GLY A 47 6.35 -21.73 9.14
N ILE A 48 7.64 -21.58 8.86
CA ILE A 48 8.26 -20.25 8.63
C ILE A 48 7.67 -19.58 7.38
N LYS A 49 7.50 -20.35 6.30
CA LYS A 49 6.87 -19.80 5.08
C LYS A 49 5.45 -19.31 5.34
N PHE A 50 4.68 -20.06 6.13
CA PHE A 50 3.32 -19.66 6.52
C PHE A 50 3.31 -18.33 7.29
N ILE A 51 4.24 -18.12 8.24
CA ILE A 51 4.35 -16.84 8.97
C ILE A 51 4.61 -15.68 8.02
N VAL A 52 5.53 -15.87 7.06
CA VAL A 52 5.89 -14.83 6.08
C VAL A 52 4.71 -14.51 5.18
N ASP A 53 4.10 -15.54 4.56
CA ASP A 53 3.00 -15.36 3.62
C ASP A 53 1.78 -14.71 4.30
N PHE A 54 1.43 -15.17 5.51
CA PHE A 54 0.33 -14.61 6.28
C PHE A 54 0.63 -13.19 6.76
N GLY A 55 1.85 -12.93 7.23
CA GLY A 55 2.30 -11.59 7.64
C GLY A 55 2.28 -10.61 6.47
N PHE A 56 2.77 -11.02 5.30
CA PHE A 56 2.73 -10.20 4.09
C PHE A 56 1.30 -9.92 3.64
N ALA A 57 0.42 -10.93 3.65
CA ALA A 57 -0.99 -10.77 3.31
C ALA A 57 -1.69 -9.78 4.26
N ALA A 58 -1.42 -9.87 5.58
CA ALA A 58 -1.97 -8.93 6.57
C ALA A 58 -1.54 -7.49 6.30
N VAL A 59 -0.26 -7.25 5.98
CA VAL A 59 0.25 -5.92 5.63
C VAL A 59 -0.41 -5.37 4.37
N VAL A 60 -0.50 -6.18 3.31
CA VAL A 60 -1.12 -5.77 2.03
C VAL A 60 -2.58 -5.40 2.23
N LEU A 61 -3.35 -6.22 2.95
CA LEU A 61 -4.77 -6.02 3.17
C LEU A 61 -5.03 -4.82 4.09
N LEU A 62 -4.43 -4.82 5.28
CA LEU A 62 -4.70 -3.78 6.27
C LEU A 62 -4.02 -2.45 5.92
N GLY A 63 -2.83 -2.48 5.32
CA GLY A 63 -2.16 -1.30 4.80
C GLY A 63 -2.91 -0.67 3.63
N GLY A 64 -3.47 -1.49 2.73
CA GLY A 64 -4.35 -1.03 1.66
C GLY A 64 -5.62 -0.36 2.19
N LEU A 65 -6.31 -1.01 3.15
CA LEU A 65 -7.48 -0.46 3.80
C LEU A 65 -7.17 0.84 4.56
N LEU A 66 -6.07 0.86 5.30
CA LEU A 66 -5.58 2.05 6.01
C LEU A 66 -5.35 3.21 5.03
N THR A 67 -4.72 2.94 3.89
CA THR A 67 -4.45 3.94 2.85
C THR A 67 -5.74 4.56 2.33
N LEU A 68 -6.73 3.73 1.97
CA LEU A 68 -8.02 4.18 1.46
C LEU A 68 -8.76 5.07 2.47
N VAL A 69 -8.89 4.58 3.70
CA VAL A 69 -9.67 5.27 4.73
C VAL A 69 -9.01 6.56 5.15
N MET A 70 -7.70 6.54 5.45
CA MET A 70 -6.97 7.73 5.91
C MET A 70 -6.92 8.82 4.84
N THR A 71 -6.79 8.43 3.57
CA THR A 71 -6.76 9.39 2.47
C THR A 71 -8.15 10.00 2.25
N ALA A 72 -9.19 9.17 2.14
CA ALA A 72 -10.54 9.65 1.87
C ALA A 72 -11.10 10.49 3.03
N GLN A 73 -10.99 10.00 4.27
CA GLN A 73 -11.49 10.75 5.44
C GLN A 73 -10.67 12.00 5.71
N GLY A 74 -9.34 11.95 5.58
CA GLY A 74 -8.47 13.07 5.85
C GLY A 74 -8.73 14.29 4.97
N VAL A 75 -9.17 14.07 3.72
CA VAL A 75 -9.53 15.15 2.80
C VAL A 75 -10.99 15.55 2.97
N TYR A 76 -11.89 14.57 3.08
CA TYR A 76 -13.33 14.84 3.13
C TYR A 76 -13.74 15.56 4.42
N ASN A 77 -13.20 15.18 5.57
CA ASN A 77 -13.49 15.83 6.85
C ASN A 77 -13.11 17.32 6.83
N GLU A 78 -12.06 17.70 6.11
CA GLU A 78 -11.69 19.11 5.97
C GLU A 78 -12.65 19.87 5.05
N PHE A 79 -13.24 19.21 4.06
CA PHE A 79 -14.28 19.83 3.23
C PHE A 79 -15.57 20.01 4.03
N GLU A 80 -16.02 19.01 4.76
CA GLU A 80 -17.24 19.06 5.57
C GLU A 80 -17.16 20.09 6.69
N ASN A 81 -16.02 20.16 7.39
CA ASN A 81 -15.77 21.12 8.46
C ASN A 81 -15.38 22.53 7.94
N ARG A 82 -15.35 22.76 6.61
CA ARG A 82 -14.90 24.00 5.96
C ARG A 82 -13.49 24.46 6.38
N THR A 83 -12.69 23.57 6.97
CA THR A 83 -11.32 23.87 7.35
C THR A 83 -10.41 23.97 6.13
N ALA A 84 -10.74 23.28 5.03
CA ALA A 84 -10.06 23.42 3.75
C ALA A 84 -10.14 24.88 3.24
N ALA A 85 -11.29 25.53 3.34
CA ALA A 85 -11.46 26.94 2.98
C ALA A 85 -10.57 27.86 3.84
N ALA A 86 -10.45 27.61 5.14
CA ALA A 86 -9.57 28.35 6.03
C ALA A 86 -8.08 28.18 5.72
N ILE A 87 -7.66 26.98 5.25
CA ILE A 87 -6.28 26.73 4.80
C ILE A 87 -6.02 27.42 3.45
N LEU A 88 -6.97 27.37 2.54
CA LEU A 88 -6.89 27.98 1.20
C LEU A 88 -7.07 29.51 1.20
N SER A 89 -7.62 30.10 2.26
CA SER A 89 -7.63 31.56 2.45
C SER A 89 -6.21 32.15 2.62
N LYS A 90 -5.24 31.34 3.03
CA LYS A 90 -3.82 31.69 2.98
C LYS A 90 -3.30 31.51 1.55
N PRO A 91 -2.19 32.17 1.12
CA PRO A 91 -1.64 32.04 -0.22
C PRO A 91 -0.98 30.66 -0.43
N VAL A 92 -1.81 29.60 -0.48
CA VAL A 92 -1.41 28.23 -0.75
C VAL A 92 -2.05 27.79 -2.07
N TYR A 93 -1.25 27.29 -2.99
CA TYR A 93 -1.77 26.75 -4.24
C TYR A 93 -2.45 25.39 -4.00
N ARG A 94 -3.50 25.09 -4.76
CA ARG A 94 -4.28 23.84 -4.64
C ARG A 94 -3.41 22.57 -4.77
N TRP A 95 -2.41 22.59 -5.66
CA TRP A 95 -1.49 21.47 -5.82
C TRP A 95 -0.59 21.27 -4.57
N GLN A 96 -0.21 22.37 -3.87
CA GLN A 96 0.60 22.29 -2.65
C GLN A 96 -0.18 21.65 -1.51
N TYR A 97 -1.48 21.91 -1.44
CA TYR A 97 -2.38 21.30 -0.48
C TYR A 97 -2.47 19.79 -0.68
N LEU A 98 -2.82 19.33 -1.91
CA LEU A 98 -2.96 17.91 -2.21
C LEU A 98 -1.64 17.15 -2.07
N LEU A 99 -0.53 17.74 -2.52
CA LEU A 99 0.80 17.15 -2.34
C LEU A 99 1.17 17.04 -0.85
N GLY A 100 0.86 18.04 -0.04
CA GLY A 100 1.07 17.99 1.40
C GLY A 100 0.25 16.88 2.06
N LYS A 101 -1.00 16.69 1.66
CA LYS A 101 -1.88 15.60 2.12
C LYS A 101 -1.30 14.24 1.73
N ALA A 102 -0.90 14.07 0.47
CA ALA A 102 -0.30 12.83 0.01
C ALA A 102 0.96 12.46 0.81
N ILE A 103 1.88 13.41 1.01
CA ILE A 103 3.11 13.19 1.78
C ILE A 103 2.80 12.87 3.25
N GLY A 104 1.82 13.53 3.87
CA GLY A 104 1.41 13.27 5.25
C GLY A 104 0.89 11.84 5.44
N VAL A 105 0.03 11.36 4.54
CA VAL A 105 -0.47 9.99 4.54
C VAL A 105 0.67 9.00 4.26
N GLN A 106 1.60 9.32 3.35
CA GLN A 106 2.76 8.49 3.06
C GLN A 106 3.69 8.33 4.26
N ALA A 107 3.90 9.38 5.04
CA ALA A 107 4.66 9.30 6.28
C ALA A 107 3.99 8.38 7.32
N LEU A 108 2.64 8.41 7.42
CA LEU A 108 1.88 7.50 8.27
C LEU A 108 2.05 6.04 7.85
N LEU A 109 1.94 5.77 6.54
CA LEU A 109 2.10 4.43 5.98
C LEU A 109 3.51 3.89 6.13
N LEU A 110 4.52 4.76 6.11
CA LEU A 110 5.89 4.37 6.42
C LEU A 110 6.02 3.91 7.87
N VAL A 111 5.39 4.60 8.82
CA VAL A 111 5.35 4.17 10.23
C VAL A 111 4.62 2.83 10.37
N PHE A 112 3.50 2.64 9.66
CA PHE A 112 2.77 1.38 9.64
C PHE A 112 3.64 0.23 9.11
N CYS A 113 4.28 0.38 7.95
CA CYS A 113 5.15 -0.63 7.35
C CYS A 113 6.39 -0.92 8.22
N ALA A 114 6.97 0.11 8.83
CA ALA A 114 8.10 -0.06 9.74
C ALA A 114 7.72 -0.83 11.00
N ALA A 115 6.60 -0.49 11.63
CA ALA A 115 6.12 -1.16 12.84
C ALA A 115 5.79 -2.64 12.58
N THR A 116 5.01 -2.92 11.53
CA THR A 116 4.64 -4.29 11.16
C THR A 116 5.85 -5.11 10.68
N GLY A 117 6.75 -4.49 9.91
CA GLY A 117 7.98 -5.12 9.44
C GLY A 117 8.94 -5.47 10.57
N CYS A 118 9.10 -4.58 11.56
CA CYS A 118 9.94 -4.86 12.74
C CYS A 118 9.40 -6.04 13.57
N ILE A 119 8.08 -6.11 13.77
CA ILE A 119 7.48 -7.23 14.52
C ILE A 119 7.58 -8.53 13.74
N LEU A 120 7.31 -8.52 12.43
CA LEU A 120 7.44 -9.70 11.59
C LEU A 120 8.90 -10.20 11.55
N ALA A 121 9.88 -9.31 11.35
CA ALA A 121 11.29 -9.67 11.37
C ALA A 121 11.73 -10.20 12.75
N GLY A 122 11.25 -9.59 13.84
CA GLY A 122 11.51 -10.06 15.20
C GLY A 122 10.95 -11.46 15.48
N LEU A 123 9.72 -11.72 15.00
CA LEU A 123 9.07 -13.01 15.13
C LEU A 123 9.81 -14.10 14.33
N LEU A 124 10.21 -13.79 13.10
CA LEU A 124 11.01 -14.73 12.29
C LEU A 124 12.36 -15.04 12.93
N GLY A 125 13.07 -14.02 13.44
CA GLY A 125 14.35 -14.24 14.13
C GLY A 125 14.19 -15.05 15.41
N TRP A 126 13.08 -14.88 16.14
CA TRP A 126 12.76 -15.70 17.31
C TRP A 126 12.55 -17.16 16.93
N GLU A 127 11.77 -17.42 15.89
CA GLU A 127 11.49 -18.79 15.42
C GLU A 127 12.73 -19.48 14.87
N GLU A 128 13.57 -18.77 14.11
CA GLU A 128 14.87 -19.31 13.66
C GLU A 128 15.76 -19.69 14.85
N HIS A 129 15.77 -18.88 15.92
CA HIS A 129 16.54 -19.16 17.11
C HIS A 129 16.02 -20.38 17.86
N LEU A 130 14.69 -20.54 17.99
CA LEU A 130 14.08 -21.73 18.61
C LEU A 130 14.41 -23.00 17.83
N GLN A 131 14.27 -22.98 16.50
CA GLN A 131 14.61 -24.11 15.63
C GLN A 131 16.10 -24.47 15.71
N ALA A 132 16.98 -23.49 15.83
CA ALA A 132 18.41 -23.72 16.01
C ALA A 132 18.74 -24.39 17.35
N MET A 133 17.97 -24.12 18.42
CA MET A 133 18.11 -24.75 19.72
C MET A 133 17.56 -26.18 19.77
N GLU A 134 16.43 -26.45 19.09
CA GLU A 134 15.82 -27.79 19.04
C GLU A 134 16.58 -28.75 18.13
N ASN A 135 17.40 -28.27 17.24
CA ASN A 135 17.87 -29.05 16.12
C ASN A 135 19.28 -29.64 16.30
N THR A 136 19.30 -30.85 16.61
CA THR A 136 20.28 -31.84 16.23
C THR A 136 20.02 -32.33 14.80
N GLY A 137 20.45 -31.60 13.77
CA GLY A 137 20.74 -32.20 12.46
C GLY A 137 19.72 -32.10 11.32
N ALA A 138 18.57 -31.42 11.43
CA ALA A 138 17.74 -31.13 10.26
C ALA A 138 18.25 -29.84 9.59
N LYS A 139 18.55 -29.89 8.30
CA LYS A 139 18.88 -28.68 7.52
C LYS A 139 17.70 -27.69 7.60
N LEU A 140 17.95 -26.52 8.17
CA LEU A 140 17.01 -25.40 8.08
C LEU A 140 16.57 -25.25 6.63
N ALA A 141 15.27 -25.35 6.39
CA ALA A 141 14.71 -24.84 5.16
C ALA A 141 15.13 -23.36 5.06
N THR A 142 15.75 -22.98 3.95
CA THR A 142 16.37 -21.69 3.62
C THR A 142 16.04 -20.55 4.59
N PRO A 143 17.04 -19.98 5.33
CA PRO A 143 16.81 -18.92 6.29
C PRO A 143 16.22 -17.71 5.55
N VAL A 144 15.07 -17.24 6.02
CA VAL A 144 14.47 -16.02 5.48
C VAL A 144 15.31 -14.84 5.94
N ARG A 145 16.02 -14.19 5.02
CA ARG A 145 16.86 -13.04 5.36
C ARG A 145 15.96 -11.91 5.85
N GLN A 146 16.21 -11.38 7.04
CA GLN A 146 15.46 -10.24 7.60
C GLN A 146 15.44 -9.03 6.66
N SER A 147 16.50 -8.85 5.85
CA SER A 147 16.56 -7.82 4.81
C SER A 147 15.45 -7.94 3.77
N GLU A 148 14.96 -9.15 3.48
CA GLU A 148 13.90 -9.40 2.49
C GLU A 148 12.54 -8.96 3.01
N VAL A 149 12.30 -9.07 4.33
CA VAL A 149 11.09 -8.54 4.97
C VAL A 149 11.03 -7.02 4.81
N PHE A 150 12.13 -6.32 5.13
CA PHE A 150 12.17 -4.85 4.98
C PHE A 150 12.09 -4.42 3.53
N LEU A 151 12.67 -5.19 2.61
CA LEU A 151 12.56 -4.94 1.17
C LEU A 151 11.10 -5.04 0.70
N PHE A 152 10.39 -6.10 1.13
CA PHE A 152 8.96 -6.25 0.86
C PHE A 152 8.14 -5.08 1.41
N MET A 153 8.41 -4.66 2.66
CA MET A 153 7.74 -3.50 3.26
C MET A 153 7.97 -2.22 2.45
N GLY A 154 9.18 -2.01 1.93
CA GLY A 154 9.50 -0.89 1.04
C GLY A 154 8.72 -0.94 -0.28
N ILE A 155 8.60 -2.13 -0.89
CA ILE A 155 7.83 -2.34 -2.11
C ILE A 155 6.33 -2.07 -1.84
N GLN A 156 5.78 -2.55 -0.73
CA GLN A 156 4.38 -2.28 -0.37
C GLN A 156 4.15 -0.79 -0.08
N TRP A 157 5.09 -0.12 0.55
CA TRP A 157 5.01 1.33 0.75
C TRP A 157 4.93 2.10 -0.58
N LEU A 158 5.67 1.68 -1.62
CA LEU A 158 5.56 2.24 -2.98
C LEU A 158 4.17 1.97 -3.58
N LYS A 159 3.62 0.76 -3.45
CA LYS A 159 2.25 0.45 -3.87
C LYS A 159 1.23 1.36 -3.18
N PHE A 160 1.34 1.53 -1.87
CA PHE A 160 0.46 2.40 -1.10
C PHE A 160 0.58 3.87 -1.53
N SER A 161 1.74 4.31 -2.05
CA SER A 161 1.89 5.67 -2.58
C SER A 161 1.00 5.91 -3.80
N VAL A 162 0.92 4.94 -4.70
CA VAL A 162 0.04 5.01 -5.87
C VAL A 162 -1.44 4.96 -5.44
N ILE A 163 -1.78 4.08 -4.48
CA ILE A 163 -3.15 4.00 -3.93
C ILE A 163 -3.56 5.32 -3.28
N THR A 164 -2.66 5.99 -2.55
CA THR A 164 -2.94 7.29 -1.92
C THR A 164 -3.34 8.33 -2.98
N THR A 165 -2.57 8.49 -4.05
CA THR A 165 -2.85 9.50 -5.07
C THR A 165 -4.07 9.15 -5.92
N LEU A 166 -4.31 7.88 -6.21
CA LEU A 166 -5.54 7.40 -6.83
C LEU A 166 -6.77 7.71 -5.97
N THR A 167 -6.71 7.42 -4.66
CA THR A 167 -7.79 7.73 -3.71
C THR A 167 -8.01 9.24 -3.60
N LEU A 168 -6.94 10.06 -3.61
CA LEU A 168 -7.06 11.52 -3.64
C LEU A 168 -7.83 12.00 -4.88
N ALA A 169 -7.51 11.46 -6.06
CA ALA A 169 -8.20 11.82 -7.29
C ALA A 169 -9.70 11.49 -7.22
N VAL A 170 -10.06 10.30 -6.72
CA VAL A 170 -11.46 9.89 -6.52
C VAL A 170 -12.15 10.78 -5.48
N THR A 171 -11.47 11.10 -4.36
CA THR A 171 -12.04 11.93 -3.30
C THR A 171 -12.34 13.35 -3.78
N CYS A 172 -11.51 13.90 -4.67
CA CYS A 172 -11.77 15.21 -5.29
C CYS A 172 -13.03 15.23 -6.17
N LEU A 173 -13.44 14.08 -6.72
CA LEU A 173 -14.68 13.95 -7.51
C LEU A 173 -15.91 13.65 -6.64
N SER A 174 -15.70 13.11 -5.45
CA SER A 174 -16.77 12.55 -4.62
C SER A 174 -17.50 13.62 -3.82
N GLN A 175 -18.79 13.38 -3.55
CA GLN A 175 -19.64 14.25 -2.73
C GLN A 175 -19.80 13.74 -1.29
N SER A 176 -19.37 12.50 -0.99
CA SER A 176 -19.38 11.92 0.34
C SER A 176 -18.14 11.07 0.61
N SER A 177 -17.72 10.99 1.87
CA SER A 177 -16.59 10.19 2.31
C SER A 177 -16.79 8.69 2.03
N LEU A 178 -17.99 8.17 2.29
CA LEU A 178 -18.33 6.76 2.04
C LEU A 178 -18.28 6.43 0.55
N TYR A 179 -18.81 7.30 -0.30
CA TYR A 179 -18.75 7.12 -1.75
C TYR A 179 -17.29 7.12 -2.23
N ALA A 180 -16.46 8.07 -1.73
CA ALA A 180 -15.05 8.14 -2.07
C ALA A 180 -14.32 6.84 -1.69
N MET A 181 -14.52 6.33 -0.48
CA MET A 181 -13.91 5.07 -0.03
C MET A 181 -14.35 3.88 -0.88
N PHE A 182 -15.65 3.76 -1.15
CA PHE A 182 -16.18 2.63 -1.93
C PHE A 182 -15.68 2.63 -3.37
N VAL A 183 -15.73 3.78 -4.05
CA VAL A 183 -15.23 3.89 -5.44
C VAL A 183 -13.72 3.69 -5.50
N SER A 184 -12.97 4.23 -4.54
CA SER A 184 -11.53 4.00 -4.46
C SER A 184 -11.20 2.53 -4.22
N PHE A 185 -11.96 1.83 -3.38
CA PHE A 185 -11.81 0.40 -3.15
C PHE A 185 -12.04 -0.40 -4.45
N LEU A 186 -13.13 -0.10 -5.18
CA LEU A 186 -13.37 -0.75 -6.47
C LEU A 186 -12.27 -0.45 -7.50
N ALA A 187 -11.76 0.79 -7.52
CA ALA A 187 -10.64 1.16 -8.39
C ALA A 187 -9.35 0.38 -8.04
N VAL A 188 -9.04 0.22 -6.74
CA VAL A 188 -7.91 -0.60 -6.29
C VAL A 188 -8.09 -2.07 -6.65
N LEU A 189 -9.31 -2.62 -6.51
CA LEU A 189 -9.61 -3.98 -6.97
C LEU A 189 -9.41 -4.13 -8.48
N ALA A 190 -9.86 -3.15 -9.28
CA ALA A 190 -9.62 -3.16 -10.72
C ALA A 190 -8.13 -3.14 -11.06
N CYS A 191 -7.33 -2.34 -10.33
CA CYS A 191 -5.87 -2.32 -10.47
C CYS A 191 -5.22 -3.66 -10.05
N GLN A 192 -5.76 -4.34 -9.03
CA GLN A 192 -5.27 -5.64 -8.60
C GLN A 192 -5.58 -6.74 -9.62
N LEU A 193 -6.72 -6.65 -10.33
CA LEU A 193 -7.16 -7.61 -11.33
C LEU A 193 -6.69 -7.29 -12.76
N GLN A 194 -5.94 -6.20 -12.94
CA GLN A 194 -5.48 -5.74 -14.25
C GLN A 194 -4.66 -6.81 -15.01
N TYR A 195 -3.89 -7.65 -14.31
CA TYR A 195 -3.11 -8.72 -14.93
C TYR A 195 -3.99 -9.73 -15.69
N LEU A 196 -5.22 -9.99 -15.22
CA LEU A 196 -6.18 -10.85 -15.93
C LEU A 196 -6.58 -10.27 -17.29
N ALA A 197 -6.65 -8.92 -17.38
CA ALA A 197 -6.93 -8.28 -18.67
C ALA A 197 -5.79 -8.50 -19.68
N ALA A 198 -4.55 -8.65 -19.22
CA ALA A 198 -3.42 -8.98 -20.07
C ALA A 198 -3.49 -10.42 -20.59
N GLU A 199 -3.89 -11.37 -19.75
CA GLU A 199 -4.10 -12.78 -20.16
C GLU A 199 -5.29 -12.94 -21.12
N LEU A 200 -6.40 -12.23 -20.85
CA LEU A 200 -7.57 -12.24 -21.73
C LEU A 200 -7.27 -11.62 -23.09
N TYR A 201 -6.32 -10.67 -23.17
CA TYR A 201 -5.94 -10.03 -24.43
C TYR A 201 -5.43 -11.03 -25.47
N GLU A 202 -4.74 -12.08 -25.06
CA GLU A 202 -4.20 -13.12 -25.96
C GLU A 202 -5.28 -14.06 -26.50
N GLY A 203 -6.46 -14.12 -25.88
CA GLY A 203 -7.58 -15.01 -26.26
C GLY A 203 -8.78 -14.34 -26.93
N VAL A 204 -8.77 -13.00 -27.09
CA VAL A 204 -9.94 -12.27 -27.63
C VAL A 204 -9.82 -12.05 -29.13
N GLU A 205 -10.74 -12.67 -29.91
CA GLU A 205 -10.85 -12.47 -31.36
C GLU A 205 -11.62 -11.20 -31.77
N SER A 206 -12.42 -10.64 -30.87
CA SER A 206 -13.26 -9.45 -31.14
C SER A 206 -12.45 -8.15 -31.12
N LYS A 207 -12.55 -7.32 -32.16
CA LYS A 207 -11.90 -6.01 -32.22
C LYS A 207 -12.31 -5.06 -31.08
N ALA A 208 -13.55 -5.13 -30.63
CA ALA A 208 -14.04 -4.35 -29.50
C ALA A 208 -13.41 -4.82 -28.18
N GLY A 209 -13.30 -6.14 -27.98
CA GLY A 209 -12.64 -6.74 -26.82
C GLY A 209 -11.15 -6.41 -26.76
N LEU A 210 -10.45 -6.43 -27.90
CA LEU A 210 -9.06 -6.02 -28.01
C LEU A 210 -8.85 -4.56 -27.61
N ALA A 211 -9.73 -3.64 -28.04
CA ALA A 211 -9.64 -2.23 -27.67
C ALA A 211 -9.84 -2.00 -26.17
N VAL A 212 -10.82 -2.69 -25.55
CA VAL A 212 -11.07 -2.62 -24.11
C VAL A 212 -9.89 -3.21 -23.32
N ALA A 213 -9.38 -4.36 -23.70
CA ALA A 213 -8.25 -4.98 -23.03
C ALA A 213 -6.97 -4.13 -23.15
N TRP A 214 -6.72 -3.54 -24.32
CA TRP A 214 -5.62 -2.60 -24.52
C TRP A 214 -5.75 -1.36 -23.64
N PHE A 215 -6.96 -0.79 -23.56
CA PHE A 215 -7.23 0.35 -22.67
C PHE A 215 -6.98 0.00 -21.22
N LEU A 216 -7.52 -1.13 -20.73
CA LEU A 216 -7.32 -1.59 -19.36
C LEU A 216 -5.82 -1.83 -19.05
N LYS A 217 -5.11 -2.46 -19.98
CA LYS A 217 -3.66 -2.70 -19.82
C LYS A 217 -2.85 -1.40 -19.71
N THR A 218 -3.25 -0.35 -20.43
CA THR A 218 -2.48 0.90 -20.53
C THR A 218 -2.93 1.95 -19.52
N ALA A 219 -4.25 2.06 -19.24
CA ALA A 219 -4.82 3.11 -18.40
C ALA A 219 -4.91 2.75 -16.91
N VAL A 220 -4.81 1.44 -16.58
CA VAL A 220 -4.95 0.96 -15.20
C VAL A 220 -3.59 0.44 -14.72
N PRO A 221 -3.08 0.91 -13.56
CA PRO A 221 -1.83 0.41 -13.01
C PRO A 221 -1.94 -1.06 -12.59
N ASN A 222 -0.88 -1.83 -12.85
CA ASN A 222 -0.78 -3.22 -12.45
C ASN A 222 -0.24 -3.32 -11.00
N PHE A 223 -1.12 -3.63 -10.05
CA PHE A 223 -0.70 -3.81 -8.66
C PHE A 223 -0.14 -5.21 -8.36
N GLN A 224 -0.30 -6.17 -9.25
CA GLN A 224 0.33 -7.47 -9.13
C GLN A 224 1.86 -7.39 -9.28
N ALA A 225 2.38 -6.38 -9.98
CA ALA A 225 3.82 -6.15 -10.10
C ALA A 225 4.53 -5.93 -8.75
N TYR A 226 3.79 -5.52 -7.72
CA TYR A 226 4.32 -5.33 -6.35
C TYR A 226 4.25 -6.60 -5.50
N ASN A 227 3.63 -7.68 -6.00
CA ASN A 227 3.48 -8.93 -5.25
C ASN A 227 4.70 -9.84 -5.45
N LEU A 228 5.83 -9.41 -4.89
CA LEU A 228 7.12 -10.13 -4.97
C LEU A 228 7.38 -11.01 -3.73
N GLY A 229 6.38 -11.22 -2.87
CA GLY A 229 6.54 -11.99 -1.64
C GLY A 229 7.07 -13.39 -1.89
N ASP A 230 6.46 -14.12 -2.82
CA ASP A 230 6.88 -15.49 -3.18
C ASP A 230 8.31 -15.53 -3.74
N GLN A 231 8.69 -14.53 -4.55
CA GLN A 231 10.03 -14.45 -5.12
C GLN A 231 11.09 -14.16 -4.05
N LEU A 232 10.76 -13.34 -3.05
CA LEU A 232 11.65 -13.02 -1.94
C LEU A 232 11.88 -14.21 -1.02
N VAL A 233 10.83 -15.02 -0.76
CA VAL A 233 10.88 -16.13 0.20
C VAL A 233 11.41 -17.41 -0.42
N ILE A 234 11.09 -17.69 -1.69
CA ILE A 234 11.41 -18.98 -2.35
C ILE A 234 12.73 -18.89 -3.13
N SER A 235 13.08 -17.73 -3.68
CA SER A 235 14.27 -17.61 -4.52
C SER A 235 15.54 -17.54 -3.70
N THR A 236 16.42 -18.53 -3.86
CA THR A 236 17.79 -18.52 -3.33
C THR A 236 18.69 -17.51 -4.05
N THR A 237 18.28 -17.01 -5.20
CA THR A 237 19.03 -16.08 -6.06
C THR A 237 18.75 -14.61 -5.81
N GLY A 238 17.76 -14.28 -4.91
CA GLY A 238 17.33 -12.90 -4.69
C GLY A 238 16.51 -12.33 -5.85
N LEU A 239 16.16 -11.04 -5.75
CA LEU A 239 15.44 -10.34 -6.84
C LEU A 239 16.36 -10.10 -8.03
N PRO A 240 15.85 -10.21 -9.27
CA PRO A 240 16.59 -9.83 -10.47
C PRO A 240 17.10 -8.38 -10.39
N GLU A 241 18.33 -8.16 -10.83
CA GLU A 241 18.92 -6.81 -10.87
C GLU A 241 18.05 -5.88 -11.73
N GLY A 242 17.71 -4.71 -11.17
CA GLY A 242 16.89 -3.70 -11.89
C GLY A 242 15.42 -3.67 -11.55
N ILE A 243 14.80 -4.75 -11.05
CA ILE A 243 13.36 -4.80 -10.73
C ILE A 243 12.92 -3.67 -9.77
N LEU A 244 13.77 -3.32 -8.80
CA LEU A 244 13.47 -2.24 -7.84
C LEU A 244 13.49 -0.87 -8.52
N ALA A 245 14.43 -0.64 -9.46
CA ALA A 245 14.48 0.61 -10.22
C ALA A 245 13.27 0.75 -11.12
N ASP A 246 12.84 -0.34 -11.76
CA ASP A 246 11.65 -0.37 -12.61
C ASP A 246 10.38 -0.11 -11.81
N LEU A 247 10.25 -0.72 -10.62
CA LEU A 247 9.11 -0.47 -9.72
C LEU A 247 9.10 0.97 -9.17
N LEU A 248 10.26 1.53 -8.85
CA LEU A 248 10.38 2.93 -8.44
C LEU A 248 9.96 3.87 -9.56
N ALA A 249 10.45 3.65 -10.77
CA ALA A 249 10.08 4.45 -11.94
C ALA A 249 8.57 4.32 -12.22
N TYR A 250 8.04 3.10 -12.23
CA TYR A 250 6.62 2.80 -12.44
C TYR A 250 5.72 3.49 -11.39
N SER A 251 6.08 3.36 -10.10
CA SER A 251 5.34 3.99 -9.00
C SER A 251 5.37 5.51 -9.11
N THR A 252 6.53 6.09 -9.46
CA THR A 252 6.69 7.53 -9.60
C THR A 252 5.82 8.08 -10.74
N VAL A 253 5.78 7.41 -11.88
CA VAL A 253 4.94 7.83 -13.02
C VAL A 253 3.46 7.83 -12.60
N TRP A 254 2.96 6.73 -12.05
CA TRP A 254 1.55 6.65 -11.65
C TRP A 254 1.19 7.60 -10.50
N TYR A 255 2.12 7.82 -9.57
CA TYR A 255 1.95 8.80 -8.49
C TYR A 255 1.68 10.19 -9.06
N PHE A 256 2.49 10.65 -10.00
CA PHE A 256 2.32 11.98 -10.59
C PHE A 256 1.13 12.07 -11.53
N VAL A 257 0.79 11.00 -12.25
CA VAL A 257 -0.42 10.94 -13.10
C VAL A 257 -1.67 11.13 -12.24
N PHE A 258 -1.83 10.35 -11.17
CA PHE A 258 -3.00 10.47 -10.30
C PHE A 258 -3.01 11.76 -9.49
N LEU A 259 -1.86 12.24 -9.05
CA LEU A 259 -1.76 13.54 -8.39
C LEU A 259 -2.16 14.68 -9.34
N GLY A 260 -1.74 14.64 -10.59
CA GLY A 260 -2.14 15.59 -11.62
C GLY A 260 -3.64 15.58 -11.87
N LEU A 261 -4.25 14.39 -11.97
CA LEU A 261 -5.71 14.23 -12.07
C LEU A 261 -6.42 14.79 -10.82
N ALA A 262 -5.91 14.50 -9.62
CA ALA A 262 -6.46 15.05 -8.37
C ALA A 262 -6.45 16.58 -8.38
N VAL A 263 -5.35 17.20 -8.80
CA VAL A 263 -5.24 18.67 -8.90
C VAL A 263 -6.22 19.23 -9.95
N MET A 264 -6.36 18.57 -11.09
CA MET A 264 -7.29 18.97 -12.14
C MET A 264 -8.75 18.93 -11.64
N PHE A 265 -9.17 17.84 -11.01
CA PHE A 265 -10.51 17.70 -10.46
C PHE A 265 -10.78 18.68 -9.31
N PHE A 266 -9.79 18.88 -8.45
CA PHE A 266 -9.88 19.84 -7.36
C PHE A 266 -9.96 21.29 -7.84
N SER A 267 -9.37 21.61 -9.00
CA SER A 267 -9.44 22.96 -9.58
C SER A 267 -10.85 23.35 -10.04
N GLY A 268 -11.65 22.38 -10.48
CA GLY A 268 -13.03 22.57 -10.89
C GLY A 268 -14.06 22.60 -9.74
N ARG A 269 -13.63 22.32 -8.49
CA ARG A 269 -14.52 22.30 -7.33
C ARG A 269 -14.60 23.68 -6.66
N GLU A 270 -15.80 24.20 -6.45
CA GLU A 270 -16.02 25.37 -5.59
C GLU A 270 -15.89 24.92 -4.12
N VAL A 271 -14.96 25.52 -3.38
CA VAL A 271 -14.63 25.23 -1.97
C VAL A 271 -15.10 26.36 -1.08
#